data_c29aa6bb2bb4724a89907c1393f39ee1
#
_entry.id   c29aa6bb2bb4724a89907c1393f39ee1
#
_cell.length_a   1.000
_cell.length_b   1.000
_cell.length_c   1.000
_cell.angle_alpha   90.00
_cell.angle_beta   90.00
_cell.angle_gamma   90.00
#
_symmetry.space_group_name_H-M   'P 1'
#
loop_
_entity.id
_entity.type
_entity.pdbx_description
1 polymer ?
#
loop_
_entity_poly.entity_id
_entity_poly.type
_entity_poly.pdbx_seq_one_letter_code
_entity_poly.pdbx_strand_id
1 'polypeptide(L)'
;MSENSPKKTVAVCDTQPITAEGLKNLIAATPDLEFLEPLNSLASAMSFVQAKSPDLVILDKGFGMRAVLDWIHELKLADATPAVTVWGVSMTEAEALRLLQAGAKGIVRKTSDLDSLLACLRNVADGRSWMEECVFRESGRPDG
;
A
#
# COMPACT_ATOMS: atom_id res chain seq x y z
N MET A 1 -28.78 5.24 -1.25
CA MET A 1 -28.55 3.85 -1.62
C MET A 1 -27.09 3.52 -1.51
N SER A 2 -26.76 2.48 -0.80
CA SER A 2 -25.36 2.14 -0.61
C SER A 2 -24.68 1.78 -1.93
N GLU A 3 -25.43 1.25 -2.88
CA GLU A 3 -24.86 0.91 -4.17
C GLU A 3 -24.40 2.12 -4.94
N ASN A 4 -24.79 3.31 -4.52
CA ASN A 4 -24.34 4.53 -5.17
C ASN A 4 -23.10 5.13 -4.51
N SER A 5 -22.58 4.50 -3.46
CA SER A 5 -21.36 5.00 -2.84
C SER A 5 -20.20 4.85 -3.81
N PRO A 6 -19.36 5.87 -3.97
CA PRO A 6 -18.23 5.75 -4.87
C PRO A 6 -17.26 4.70 -4.35
N LYS A 7 -16.67 3.97 -5.28
CA LYS A 7 -15.64 3.02 -4.95
C LYS A 7 -14.36 3.76 -4.56
N LYS A 8 -13.58 3.17 -3.68
CA LYS A 8 -12.25 3.70 -3.38
C LYS A 8 -11.29 3.28 -4.47
N THR A 9 -10.51 4.21 -4.96
CA THR A 9 -9.61 3.97 -6.08
C THR A 9 -8.23 3.59 -5.59
N VAL A 10 -7.62 2.62 -6.25
CA VAL A 10 -6.35 2.03 -5.84
C VAL A 10 -5.38 2.01 -7.01
N ALA A 11 -4.19 2.52 -6.80
CA ALA A 11 -3.09 2.41 -7.75
C ALA A 11 -2.01 1.53 -7.12
N VAL A 12 -1.34 0.74 -7.94
CA VAL A 12 -0.30 -0.18 -7.46
C VAL A 12 0.99 0.11 -8.20
N CYS A 13 2.07 0.29 -7.44
CA CYS A 13 3.40 0.46 -8.00
C CYS A 13 4.28 -0.68 -7.49
N ASP A 14 4.65 -1.59 -8.39
CA ASP A 14 5.33 -2.83 -8.01
C ASP A 14 6.47 -3.13 -8.96
N THR A 15 7.52 -3.75 -8.44
CA THR A 15 8.65 -4.16 -9.26
C THR A 15 8.35 -5.40 -10.08
N GLN A 16 7.28 -6.13 -9.74
CA GLN A 16 6.94 -7.40 -10.36
C GLN A 16 5.60 -7.30 -11.06
N PRO A 17 5.59 -7.28 -12.40
CA PRO A 17 4.31 -7.11 -13.12
C PRO A 17 3.26 -8.17 -12.80
N ILE A 18 3.69 -9.40 -12.54
CA ILE A 18 2.73 -10.47 -12.26
C ILE A 18 2.05 -10.25 -10.91
N THR A 19 2.75 -9.67 -9.96
CA THR A 19 2.17 -9.35 -8.65
C THR A 19 1.13 -8.25 -8.80
N ALA A 20 1.45 -7.23 -9.59
CA ALA A 20 0.50 -6.15 -9.84
C ALA A 20 -0.74 -6.69 -10.56
N GLU A 21 -0.56 -7.61 -11.49
CA GLU A 21 -1.67 -8.19 -12.22
C GLU A 21 -2.57 -9.03 -11.31
N GLY A 22 -1.97 -9.79 -10.39
CA GLY A 22 -2.75 -10.55 -9.42
C GLY A 22 -3.58 -9.66 -8.53
N LEU A 23 -2.99 -8.55 -8.09
CA LEU A 23 -3.72 -7.61 -7.25
C LEU A 23 -4.84 -6.93 -8.03
N LYS A 24 -4.59 -6.62 -9.30
CA LYS A 24 -5.62 -6.06 -10.17
C LYS A 24 -6.83 -6.98 -10.24
N ASN A 25 -6.59 -8.29 -10.42
CA ASN A 25 -7.68 -9.25 -10.49
C ASN A 25 -8.44 -9.34 -9.17
N LEU A 26 -7.74 -9.31 -8.06
CA LEU A 26 -8.38 -9.35 -6.76
C LEU A 26 -9.26 -8.12 -6.54
N ILE A 27 -8.75 -6.94 -6.86
CA ILE A 27 -9.50 -5.71 -6.67
C ILE A 27 -10.69 -5.65 -7.62
N ALA A 28 -10.53 -6.16 -8.86
CA ALA A 28 -11.64 -6.18 -9.81
C ALA A 28 -12.80 -7.03 -9.30
N ALA A 29 -12.52 -8.03 -8.47
CA ALA A 29 -13.55 -8.87 -7.88
C ALA A 29 -14.11 -8.30 -6.58
N THR A 30 -13.64 -7.15 -6.14
CA THR A 30 -14.03 -6.55 -4.86
C THR A 30 -14.92 -5.35 -5.13
N PRO A 31 -16.20 -5.40 -4.75
CA PRO A 31 -17.17 -4.39 -5.20
C PRO A 31 -16.91 -2.96 -4.74
N ASP A 32 -16.24 -2.78 -3.61
CA ASP A 32 -16.04 -1.45 -3.05
C ASP A 32 -14.70 -0.83 -3.42
N LEU A 33 -13.91 -1.51 -4.24
CA LEU A 33 -12.61 -1.01 -4.68
C LEU A 33 -12.53 -0.96 -6.20
N GLU A 34 -11.80 0.01 -6.71
CA GLU A 34 -11.58 0.14 -8.14
C GLU A 34 -10.10 0.26 -8.43
N PHE A 35 -9.57 -0.64 -9.26
CA PHE A 35 -8.17 -0.63 -9.63
C PHE A 35 -7.97 0.38 -10.76
N LEU A 36 -7.03 1.29 -10.59
CA LEU A 36 -6.80 2.32 -11.61
C LEU A 36 -5.73 1.90 -12.61
N GLU A 37 -4.53 1.63 -12.14
CA GLU A 37 -3.45 1.39 -13.07
C GLU A 37 -2.27 0.73 -12.39
N PRO A 38 -1.62 -0.25 -13.05
CA PRO A 38 -0.36 -0.78 -12.54
C PRO A 38 0.79 0.10 -12.99
N LEU A 39 1.67 0.42 -12.08
CA LEU A 39 2.83 1.27 -12.33
C LEU A 39 4.08 0.49 -11.96
N ASN A 40 5.19 0.74 -12.66
CA ASN A 40 6.38 -0.06 -12.44
C ASN A 40 7.61 0.79 -12.04
N SER A 41 7.43 2.06 -11.78
CA SER A 41 8.51 2.90 -11.28
C SER A 41 7.96 3.92 -10.32
N LEU A 42 8.78 4.33 -9.36
CA LEU A 42 8.36 5.32 -8.39
C LEU A 42 8.13 6.69 -9.04
N ALA A 43 8.88 7.00 -10.09
CA ALA A 43 8.67 8.26 -10.80
C ALA A 43 7.31 8.30 -11.50
N SER A 44 6.94 7.20 -12.17
CA SER A 44 5.63 7.16 -12.81
C SER A 44 4.51 7.16 -11.78
N ALA A 45 4.74 6.54 -10.62
CA ALA A 45 3.76 6.54 -9.56
C ALA A 45 3.52 7.95 -9.03
N MET A 46 4.58 8.74 -8.86
CA MET A 46 4.42 10.10 -8.38
C MET A 46 3.63 10.94 -9.38
N SER A 47 3.94 10.82 -10.68
CA SER A 47 3.21 11.54 -11.70
C SER A 47 1.73 11.13 -11.74
N PHE A 48 1.48 9.83 -11.61
CA PHE A 48 0.11 9.32 -11.65
C PHE A 48 -0.70 9.83 -10.46
N VAL A 49 -0.11 9.80 -9.26
CA VAL A 49 -0.78 10.25 -8.05
C VAL A 49 -1.16 11.72 -8.17
N GLN A 50 -0.26 12.54 -8.67
CA GLN A 50 -0.52 13.96 -8.81
C GLN A 50 -1.59 14.24 -9.86
N ALA A 51 -1.66 13.41 -10.90
CA ALA A 51 -2.62 13.63 -11.98
C ALA A 51 -4.01 13.06 -11.67
N LYS A 52 -4.06 11.90 -10.98
CA LYS A 52 -5.32 11.17 -10.81
C LYS A 52 -5.84 11.13 -9.39
N SER A 53 -5.03 11.48 -8.41
CA SER A 53 -5.45 11.54 -6.99
C SER A 53 -6.18 10.29 -6.53
N PRO A 54 -5.56 9.11 -6.62
CA PRO A 54 -6.21 7.89 -6.12
C PRO A 54 -6.42 7.98 -4.61
N ASP A 55 -7.36 7.19 -4.11
CA ASP A 55 -7.57 7.13 -2.66
C ASP A 55 -6.44 6.39 -1.96
N LEU A 56 -5.86 5.40 -2.62
CA LEU A 56 -4.85 4.54 -2.03
C LEU A 56 -3.79 4.20 -3.06
N VAL A 57 -2.53 4.23 -2.63
CA VAL A 57 -1.41 3.77 -3.45
C VAL A 57 -0.71 2.65 -2.69
N ILE A 58 -0.44 1.55 -3.39
CA ILE A 58 0.31 0.44 -2.82
C ILE A 58 1.70 0.47 -3.44
N LEU A 59 2.72 0.55 -2.59
CA LEU A 59 4.12 0.59 -3.03
C LEU A 59 4.85 -0.68 -2.63
N ASP A 60 5.67 -1.17 -3.53
CA ASP A 60 6.50 -2.35 -3.28
C ASP A 60 7.78 -1.94 -2.54
N LYS A 61 7.99 -2.53 -1.36
CA LYS A 61 9.25 -2.33 -0.63
C LYS A 61 10.45 -2.76 -1.47
N GLY A 62 10.23 -3.59 -2.48
CA GLY A 62 11.29 -4.06 -3.36
C GLY A 62 12.01 -2.97 -4.13
N PHE A 63 11.42 -1.78 -4.24
CA PHE A 63 12.16 -0.64 -4.79
C PHE A 63 13.31 -0.19 -3.89
N GLY A 64 13.34 -0.63 -2.64
CA GLY A 64 14.35 -0.26 -1.67
C GLY A 64 13.78 0.66 -0.60
N MET A 65 14.17 0.42 0.66
CA MET A 65 13.64 1.22 1.78
C MET A 65 13.89 2.71 1.58
N ARG A 66 15.12 3.09 1.18
CA ARG A 66 15.46 4.49 1.02
C ARG A 66 14.58 5.15 -0.03
N ALA A 67 14.44 4.47 -1.18
CA ALA A 67 13.66 5.02 -2.28
C ALA A 67 12.20 5.18 -1.89
N VAL A 68 11.65 4.19 -1.19
CA VAL A 68 10.25 4.25 -0.77
C VAL A 68 10.05 5.35 0.28
N LEU A 69 10.95 5.46 1.25
CA LEU A 69 10.86 6.52 2.25
C LEU A 69 10.93 7.91 1.60
N ASP A 70 11.84 8.09 0.66
CA ASP A 70 11.94 9.36 -0.05
C ASP A 70 10.69 9.67 -0.83
N TRP A 71 10.08 8.65 -1.45
CA TRP A 71 8.85 8.82 -2.21
C TRP A 71 7.70 9.29 -1.30
N ILE A 72 7.56 8.66 -0.14
CA ILE A 72 6.52 9.05 0.80
C ILE A 72 6.74 10.47 1.28
N HIS A 73 8.00 10.83 1.54
CA HIS A 73 8.33 12.18 1.96
C HIS A 73 7.98 13.20 0.87
N GLU A 74 8.31 12.90 -0.37
CA GLU A 74 8.00 13.78 -1.49
C GLU A 74 6.48 13.95 -1.64
N LEU A 75 5.72 12.87 -1.43
CA LEU A 75 4.28 12.94 -1.50
C LEU A 75 3.72 13.91 -0.47
N LYS A 76 4.26 13.89 0.74
CA LYS A 76 3.82 14.82 1.79
C LYS A 76 4.16 16.26 1.43
N LEU A 77 5.33 16.49 0.86
CA LEU A 77 5.73 17.84 0.46
C LEU A 77 4.86 18.38 -0.66
N ALA A 78 4.36 17.51 -1.52
CA ALA A 78 3.50 17.92 -2.61
C ALA A 78 2.05 18.13 -2.16
N ASP A 79 1.77 17.91 -0.89
CA ASP A 79 0.42 18.05 -0.33
C ASP A 79 -0.58 17.16 -1.05
N ALA A 80 -0.11 16.02 -1.56
CA ALA A 80 -0.98 15.06 -2.18
C ALA A 80 -1.62 14.20 -1.11
N THR A 81 -2.82 13.71 -1.38
CA THR A 81 -3.66 13.14 -0.34
C THR A 81 -3.85 11.63 -0.33
N PRO A 82 -3.34 10.83 -1.28
CA PRO A 82 -3.61 9.40 -1.19
C PRO A 82 -2.97 8.78 0.03
N ALA A 83 -3.65 7.81 0.60
CA ALA A 83 -3.05 6.99 1.64
C ALA A 83 -2.06 6.03 0.99
N VAL A 84 -1.02 5.67 1.73
CA VAL A 84 0.03 4.80 1.21
C VAL A 84 0.09 3.51 2.01
N THR A 85 0.03 2.38 1.30
CA THR A 85 0.30 1.07 1.87
C THR A 85 1.61 0.57 1.26
N VAL A 86 2.51 0.07 2.09
CA VAL A 86 3.75 -0.53 1.60
C VAL A 86 3.68 -2.03 1.83
N TRP A 87 3.99 -2.80 0.81
CA TRP A 87 4.02 -4.25 0.94
C TRP A 87 5.34 -4.80 0.42
N GLY A 88 5.71 -5.98 0.88
CA GLY A 88 6.93 -6.61 0.44
C GLY A 88 6.90 -8.10 0.74
N VAL A 89 7.84 -8.83 0.14
CA VAL A 89 7.96 -10.25 0.39
C VAL A 89 8.29 -10.48 1.87
N SER A 90 9.13 -9.63 2.42
CA SER A 90 9.45 -9.66 3.85
C SER A 90 9.28 -8.25 4.42
N MET A 91 9.08 -8.18 5.72
CA MET A 91 8.92 -6.89 6.39
C MET A 91 9.33 -7.07 7.84
N THR A 92 10.39 -6.39 8.26
CA THR A 92 10.78 -6.42 9.67
C THR A 92 10.04 -5.34 10.45
N GLU A 93 10.01 -5.50 11.76
CA GLU A 93 9.39 -4.50 12.61
C GLU A 93 10.08 -3.13 12.45
N ALA A 94 11.40 -3.12 12.39
CA ALA A 94 12.13 -1.87 12.23
C ALA A 94 11.77 -1.17 10.93
N GLU A 95 11.68 -1.93 9.83
CA GLU A 95 11.28 -1.36 8.56
C GLU A 95 9.85 -0.82 8.62
N ALA A 96 8.94 -1.58 9.22
CA ALA A 96 7.56 -1.16 9.33
C ALA A 96 7.43 0.14 10.12
N LEU A 97 8.15 0.24 11.23
CA LEU A 97 8.10 1.45 12.05
C LEU A 97 8.64 2.66 11.30
N ARG A 98 9.72 2.49 10.54
CA ARG A 98 10.26 3.60 9.75
C ARG A 98 9.26 4.05 8.69
N LEU A 99 8.59 3.10 8.04
CA LEU A 99 7.59 3.43 7.02
C LEU A 99 6.40 4.15 7.63
N LEU A 100 5.92 3.69 8.78
CA LEU A 100 4.82 4.35 9.45
C LEU A 100 5.19 5.76 9.90
N GLN A 101 6.40 5.95 10.41
CA GLN A 101 6.88 7.27 10.81
C GLN A 101 6.97 8.21 9.62
N ALA A 102 7.30 7.68 8.46
CA ALA A 102 7.39 8.49 7.24
C ALA A 102 6.00 8.89 6.72
N GLY A 103 4.96 8.17 7.11
CA GLY A 103 3.61 8.52 6.71
C GLY A 103 2.81 7.41 6.08
N ALA A 104 3.37 6.21 5.93
CA ALA A 104 2.60 5.08 5.42
C ALA A 104 1.48 4.75 6.39
N LYS A 105 0.33 4.37 5.86
CA LYS A 105 -0.82 4.01 6.68
C LYS A 105 -1.02 2.51 6.77
N GLY A 106 -0.58 1.76 5.78
CA GLY A 106 -0.72 0.32 5.76
C GLY A 106 0.60 -0.37 5.56
N ILE A 107 0.81 -1.48 6.26
CA ILE A 107 2.00 -2.31 6.13
C ILE A 107 1.54 -3.75 6.06
N VAL A 108 1.88 -4.45 4.98
CA VAL A 108 1.45 -5.83 4.80
C VAL A 108 2.51 -6.58 4.00
N ARG A 109 2.60 -7.89 4.19
CA ARG A 109 3.51 -8.71 3.42
C ARG A 109 2.78 -9.29 2.22
N LYS A 110 3.50 -9.49 1.12
CA LYS A 110 2.93 -10.08 -0.09
C LYS A 110 2.50 -11.52 0.13
N THR A 111 2.98 -12.16 1.19
CA THR A 111 2.60 -13.53 1.53
C THR A 111 1.37 -13.61 2.41
N SER A 112 0.76 -12.49 2.76
CA SER A 112 -0.45 -12.49 3.57
C SER A 112 -1.60 -13.15 2.83
N ASP A 113 -2.56 -13.68 3.59
CA ASP A 113 -3.74 -14.22 2.95
C ASP A 113 -4.61 -13.09 2.38
N LEU A 114 -5.54 -13.46 1.52
CA LEU A 114 -6.34 -12.47 0.80
C LEU A 114 -7.24 -11.66 1.73
N ASP A 115 -7.77 -12.29 2.78
CA ASP A 115 -8.62 -11.60 3.71
C ASP A 115 -7.87 -10.50 4.45
N SER A 116 -6.62 -10.78 4.87
CA SER A 116 -5.79 -9.79 5.53
C SER A 116 -5.44 -8.65 4.59
N LEU A 117 -5.13 -8.98 3.35
CA LEU A 117 -4.81 -7.97 2.37
C LEU A 117 -6.01 -7.04 2.12
N LEU A 118 -7.18 -7.62 1.91
CA LEU A 118 -8.37 -6.81 1.69
C LEU A 118 -8.73 -5.97 2.91
N ALA A 119 -8.55 -6.52 4.11
CA ALA A 119 -8.78 -5.75 5.33
C ALA A 119 -7.84 -4.54 5.39
N CYS A 120 -6.57 -4.75 5.03
CA CYS A 120 -5.62 -3.65 4.98
C CYS A 120 -6.09 -2.57 4.00
N LEU A 121 -6.41 -2.96 2.78
CA LEU A 121 -6.80 -2.00 1.75
C LEU A 121 -8.03 -1.21 2.15
N ARG A 122 -9.02 -1.88 2.71
CA ARG A 122 -10.26 -1.20 3.11
C ARG A 122 -10.03 -0.23 4.26
N ASN A 123 -9.27 -0.66 5.27
CA ASN A 123 -9.00 0.22 6.40
C ASN A 123 -8.19 1.44 5.97
N VAL A 124 -7.18 1.23 5.15
CA VAL A 124 -6.32 2.33 4.73
C VAL A 124 -7.09 3.28 3.81
N ALA A 125 -7.92 2.75 2.91
CA ALA A 125 -8.72 3.58 2.03
C ALA A 125 -9.71 4.45 2.81
N ASP A 126 -10.12 4.00 4.00
CA ASP A 126 -11.01 4.76 4.87
C ASP A 126 -10.24 5.71 5.80
N GLY A 127 -8.95 5.84 5.63
CA GLY A 127 -8.14 6.76 6.42
C GLY A 127 -7.59 6.17 7.71
N ARG A 128 -7.77 4.88 7.94
CA ARG A 128 -7.25 4.24 9.13
C ARG A 128 -5.88 3.66 8.87
N SER A 129 -5.15 3.38 9.94
CA SER A 129 -3.87 2.67 9.82
C SER A 129 -4.11 1.18 9.98
N TRP A 130 -3.29 0.38 9.32
CA TRP A 130 -3.40 -1.07 9.41
C TRP A 130 -2.01 -1.68 9.30
N MET A 131 -1.70 -2.62 10.19
CA MET A 131 -0.45 -3.33 10.12
C MET A 131 -0.70 -4.80 10.41
N GLU A 132 -0.08 -5.65 9.62
CA GLU A 132 -0.21 -7.08 9.80
C GLU A 132 0.45 -7.50 11.11
N GLU A 133 -0.29 -8.21 11.92
CA GLU A 133 0.17 -8.55 13.27
C GLU A 133 1.44 -9.38 13.27
N CYS A 134 1.59 -10.28 12.31
CA CYS A 134 2.75 -11.17 12.31
C CYS A 134 4.06 -10.44 12.02
N VAL A 135 4.02 -9.22 11.52
CA VAL A 135 5.24 -8.43 11.35
C VAL A 135 5.89 -8.20 12.72
N PHE A 136 5.10 -7.79 13.70
CA PHE A 136 5.63 -7.60 15.04
C PHE A 136 6.07 -8.92 15.67
N ARG A 137 5.32 -9.98 15.44
CA ARG A 137 5.67 -11.26 16.03
C ARG A 137 6.98 -11.81 15.50
N GLU A 138 7.29 -11.53 14.23
CA GLU A 138 8.50 -12.08 13.65
C GLU A 138 9.76 -11.35 14.07
N SER A 139 9.68 -10.05 14.25
CA SER A 139 10.89 -9.29 14.46
C SER A 139 11.02 -8.72 15.85
N GLY A 140 9.96 -8.52 16.55
CA GLY A 140 10.01 -7.91 17.86
C GLY A 140 9.94 -8.86 18.99
N ARG A 141 9.83 -10.15 18.74
CA ARG A 141 9.57 -11.04 19.86
C ARG A 141 10.80 -11.23 20.71
N PRO A 142 10.64 -11.13 21.98
CA PRO A 142 11.72 -11.45 22.90
C PRO A 142 11.92 -12.94 22.95
N ASP A 143 13.04 -13.33 23.48
CA ASP A 143 13.33 -14.70 23.57
C ASP A 143 12.64 -15.30 24.72
N GLY A 144 11.83 -15.27 25.06
CA GLY A 144 11.33 -15.96 26.22
C GLY A 144 9.97 -15.70 26.45
#